data_806e7e80ed59f09c50147e382da528b0
#
_entry.id   806e7e80ed59f09c50147e382da528b0
#
_cell.length_a   1.000
_cell.length_b   1.000
_cell.length_c   1.000
_cell.angle_alpha   90.00
_cell.angle_beta   90.00
_cell.angle_gamma   90.00
#
_symmetry.space_group_name_H-M   'P 1'
#
loop_
_entity.id
_entity.type
_entity.pdbx_description
1 polymer ?
#
loop_
_entity_poly.entity_id
_entity_poly.type
_entity_poly.pdbx_seq_one_letter_code
_entity_poly.pdbx_strand_id
1 'polypeptide(L)'
;MQTLQRLSKHIVYLPPVQETDRPILAAVTGNKKTLIIDAGNSVRHAQLFQDELLRNDLSGDFLVLTHSHWDHVFGLENIGISVISQEKTYNNIKDMQQLSWEDEALNQRVKEGAEIPFCADAIKLELETNREIYLPLPDMIFEKKMTIDLGNVTCVIEHVGGDHAKDSCIIYVPEEKTLFLGDCLYANLYAEKWNYTAKQASLLVQKIEDYDADTYILSHHDQPCTRLKMEAELKLMKECVRAVVEHRGNRALMEQDLAKVLNRNLTEDELETLGFFVNGYVE
;
A
#
# COMPACT_ATOMS: atom_id res chain seq x y z
N MET A 1 9.22 5.75 -20.29
CA MET A 1 7.91 6.44 -20.01
C MET A 1 6.97 5.36 -19.51
N GLN A 2 6.31 5.57 -18.37
CA GLN A 2 5.29 4.63 -17.88
C GLN A 2 4.12 4.61 -18.87
N THR A 3 3.61 3.44 -19.16
CA THR A 3 2.43 3.23 -20.02
C THR A 3 1.47 2.28 -19.33
N LEU A 4 0.17 2.44 -19.61
CA LEU A 4 -0.87 1.61 -19.04
C LEU A 4 -0.68 0.16 -19.43
N GLN A 5 -0.76 -0.74 -18.47
CA GLN A 5 -0.73 -2.18 -18.66
C GLN A 5 -2.09 -2.79 -18.38
N ARG A 6 -2.45 -3.82 -19.12
CA ARG A 6 -3.68 -4.58 -18.89
C ARG A 6 -3.39 -5.82 -18.07
N LEU A 7 -3.98 -5.90 -16.89
CA LEU A 7 -3.89 -7.08 -16.02
C LEU A 7 -4.93 -8.13 -16.42
N SER A 8 -6.15 -7.68 -16.67
CA SER A 8 -7.28 -8.55 -16.98
C SER A 8 -8.31 -7.84 -17.87
N LYS A 9 -9.46 -8.44 -18.07
CA LYS A 9 -10.54 -7.82 -18.85
C LYS A 9 -10.99 -6.48 -18.25
N HIS A 10 -11.07 -6.40 -16.94
CA HIS A 10 -11.64 -5.28 -16.20
C HIS A 10 -10.60 -4.43 -15.47
N ILE A 11 -9.33 -4.83 -15.44
CA ILE A 11 -8.29 -4.16 -14.66
C ILE A 11 -7.15 -3.71 -15.55
N VAL A 12 -6.81 -2.43 -15.43
CA VAL A 12 -5.61 -1.83 -16.01
C VAL A 12 -4.81 -1.12 -14.90
N TYR A 13 -3.51 -0.99 -15.08
CA TYR A 13 -2.65 -0.32 -14.09
C TYR A 13 -1.47 0.39 -14.75
N LEU A 14 -0.95 1.41 -14.08
CA LEU A 14 0.31 2.07 -14.38
C LEU A 14 1.39 1.47 -13.48
N PRO A 15 2.50 0.91 -14.02
CA PRO A 15 3.54 0.29 -13.22
C PRO A 15 4.21 1.28 -12.25
N PRO A 16 4.84 0.82 -11.15
CA PRO A 16 5.52 1.69 -10.21
C PRO A 16 6.83 2.25 -10.79
N VAL A 17 7.40 3.26 -10.14
CA VAL A 17 8.76 3.76 -10.40
C VAL A 17 9.49 3.89 -9.08
N GLN A 18 10.46 3.02 -8.87
CA GLN A 18 11.20 2.93 -7.60
C GLN A 18 12.01 4.19 -7.28
N GLU A 19 12.57 4.84 -8.32
CA GLU A 19 13.46 6.00 -8.16
C GLU A 19 12.78 7.19 -7.45
N THR A 20 11.49 7.42 -7.71
CA THR A 20 10.70 8.52 -7.13
C THR A 20 9.55 8.02 -6.26
N ASP A 21 9.58 6.77 -5.86
CA ASP A 21 8.56 6.14 -5.02
C ASP A 21 7.13 6.28 -5.59
N ARG A 22 6.99 6.15 -6.92
CA ARG A 22 5.66 6.13 -7.55
C ARG A 22 5.02 4.77 -7.33
N PRO A 23 3.87 4.70 -6.65
CA PRO A 23 3.13 3.45 -6.51
C PRO A 23 2.45 3.05 -7.83
N ILE A 24 1.96 1.84 -7.88
CA ILE A 24 0.99 1.41 -8.89
C ILE A 24 -0.28 2.26 -8.74
N LEU A 25 -0.77 2.83 -9.85
CA LEU A 25 -2.12 3.36 -9.94
C LEU A 25 -2.95 2.40 -10.79
N ALA A 26 -4.16 2.09 -10.36
CA ALA A 26 -4.99 1.13 -11.09
C ALA A 26 -6.41 1.64 -11.35
N ALA A 27 -7.06 1.06 -12.36
CA ALA A 27 -8.48 1.28 -12.63
C ALA A 27 -9.19 -0.06 -12.82
N VAL A 28 -10.34 -0.20 -12.15
CA VAL A 28 -11.27 -1.32 -12.30
C VAL A 28 -12.48 -0.81 -13.05
N THR A 29 -12.73 -1.33 -14.26
CA THR A 29 -13.77 -0.84 -15.17
C THR A 29 -14.89 -1.84 -15.31
N GLY A 30 -16.09 -1.48 -14.87
CA GLY A 30 -17.35 -2.18 -15.16
C GLY A 30 -18.03 -1.61 -16.40
N ASN A 31 -19.26 -2.07 -16.66
CA ASN A 31 -20.05 -1.56 -17.78
C ASN A 31 -20.83 -0.25 -17.49
N LYS A 32 -20.80 0.24 -16.23
CA LYS A 32 -21.46 1.47 -15.82
C LYS A 32 -20.48 2.50 -15.26
N LYS A 33 -19.47 2.06 -14.52
CA LYS A 33 -18.57 2.89 -13.73
C LYS A 33 -17.16 2.34 -13.73
N THR A 34 -16.19 3.23 -13.47
CA THR A 34 -14.77 2.91 -13.27
C THR A 34 -14.32 3.42 -11.91
N LEU A 35 -13.71 2.54 -11.12
CA LEU A 35 -13.06 2.87 -9.86
C LEU A 35 -11.55 3.01 -10.08
N ILE A 36 -10.99 4.14 -9.70
CA ILE A 36 -9.54 4.38 -9.62
C ILE A 36 -9.05 3.99 -8.22
N ILE A 37 -7.89 3.40 -8.14
CA ILE A 37 -7.20 3.03 -6.89
C ILE A 37 -5.95 3.88 -6.77
N ASP A 38 -5.90 4.69 -5.71
CA ASP A 38 -4.90 5.68 -5.34
C ASP A 38 -4.74 6.86 -6.32
N ALA A 39 -4.23 7.97 -5.78
CA ALA A 39 -4.03 9.23 -6.51
C ALA A 39 -2.59 9.42 -6.99
N GLY A 40 -1.64 8.67 -6.42
CA GLY A 40 -0.22 8.80 -6.74
C GLY A 40 0.52 9.87 -5.92
N ASN A 41 1.82 9.93 -6.15
CA ASN A 41 2.77 10.71 -5.36
C ASN A 41 2.93 12.17 -5.81
N SER A 42 2.23 12.59 -6.86
CA SER A 42 2.27 13.95 -7.40
C SER A 42 1.11 14.20 -8.37
N VAL A 43 0.78 15.47 -8.56
CA VAL A 43 -0.14 15.92 -9.62
C VAL A 43 0.31 15.39 -10.99
N ARG A 44 1.61 15.39 -11.26
CA ARG A 44 2.19 14.89 -12.51
C ARG A 44 1.96 13.39 -12.70
N HIS A 45 2.07 12.60 -11.63
CA HIS A 45 1.81 11.16 -11.67
C HIS A 45 0.32 10.87 -11.89
N ALA A 46 -0.56 11.57 -11.17
CA ALA A 46 -2.01 11.48 -11.37
C ALA A 46 -2.42 11.84 -12.80
N GLN A 47 -1.88 12.95 -13.34
CA GLN A 47 -2.17 13.40 -14.69
C GLN A 47 -1.71 12.40 -15.75
N LEU A 48 -0.49 11.84 -15.58
CA LEU A 48 0.01 10.78 -16.47
C LEU A 48 -0.95 9.60 -16.51
N PHE A 49 -1.45 9.16 -15.36
CA PHE A 49 -2.40 8.05 -15.30
C PHE A 49 -3.73 8.39 -15.97
N GLN A 50 -4.28 9.58 -15.72
CA GLN A 50 -5.51 10.03 -16.38
C GLN A 50 -5.35 10.12 -17.90
N ASP A 51 -4.22 10.66 -18.39
CA ASP A 51 -3.92 10.74 -19.82
C ASP A 51 -3.81 9.35 -20.47
N GLU A 52 -3.18 8.40 -19.77
CA GLU A 52 -3.09 7.01 -20.24
C GLU A 52 -4.47 6.32 -20.24
N LEU A 53 -5.32 6.57 -19.25
CA LEU A 53 -6.72 6.08 -19.27
C LEU A 53 -7.47 6.63 -20.48
N LEU A 54 -7.40 7.95 -20.71
CA LEU A 54 -8.08 8.60 -21.85
C LEU A 54 -7.59 8.08 -23.21
N ARG A 55 -6.30 7.79 -23.37
CA ARG A 55 -5.75 7.16 -24.60
C ARG A 55 -6.30 5.75 -24.84
N ASN A 56 -6.85 5.12 -23.82
CA ASN A 56 -7.46 3.80 -23.87
C ASN A 56 -8.99 3.84 -23.77
N ASP A 57 -9.61 5.00 -24.06
CA ASP A 57 -11.05 5.24 -23.99
C ASP A 57 -11.67 4.94 -22.61
N LEU A 58 -10.89 5.16 -21.54
CA LEU A 58 -11.28 4.97 -20.15
C LEU A 58 -11.30 6.31 -19.41
N SER A 59 -12.16 6.41 -18.38
CA SER A 59 -12.18 7.54 -17.44
C SER A 59 -12.66 7.06 -16.08
N GLY A 60 -12.14 7.64 -14.99
CA GLY A 60 -12.59 7.35 -13.63
C GLY A 60 -13.92 8.01 -13.28
N ASP A 61 -14.75 7.35 -12.51
CA ASP A 61 -15.97 7.91 -11.89
C ASP A 61 -15.77 8.16 -10.38
N PHE A 62 -14.98 7.29 -9.74
CA PHE A 62 -14.63 7.37 -8.33
C PHE A 62 -13.16 7.03 -8.16
N LEU A 63 -12.57 7.55 -7.09
CA LEU A 63 -11.25 7.14 -6.61
C LEU A 63 -11.35 6.63 -5.18
N VAL A 64 -10.68 5.52 -4.88
CA VAL A 64 -10.51 5.03 -3.51
C VAL A 64 -9.04 5.09 -3.10
N LEU A 65 -8.77 5.56 -1.89
CA LEU A 65 -7.44 5.57 -1.30
C LEU A 65 -7.20 4.28 -0.51
N THR A 66 -6.04 3.65 -0.72
CA THR A 66 -5.61 2.50 0.08
C THR A 66 -5.18 2.94 1.47
N HIS A 67 -4.45 4.05 1.59
CA HIS A 67 -4.02 4.66 2.85
C HIS A 67 -3.53 6.10 2.62
N SER A 68 -3.02 6.78 3.66
CA SER A 68 -2.72 8.21 3.64
C SER A 68 -1.26 8.57 3.42
N HIS A 69 -0.36 7.63 3.10
CA HIS A 69 1.03 8.01 2.83
C HIS A 69 1.11 8.91 1.60
N TRP A 70 2.12 9.77 1.59
CA TRP A 70 2.27 10.88 0.64
C TRP A 70 2.21 10.44 -0.82
N ASP A 71 2.80 9.31 -1.12
CA ASP A 71 2.90 8.75 -2.46
C ASP A 71 1.58 8.21 -3.02
N HIS A 72 0.57 8.01 -2.16
CA HIS A 72 -0.79 7.62 -2.53
C HIS A 72 -1.78 8.79 -2.63
N VAL A 73 -1.46 9.96 -2.04
CA VAL A 73 -2.43 11.05 -1.89
C VAL A 73 -2.03 12.38 -2.52
N PHE A 74 -0.75 12.60 -2.84
CA PHE A 74 -0.30 13.92 -3.35
C PHE A 74 -0.83 14.26 -4.74
N GLY A 75 -1.33 13.28 -5.49
CA GLY A 75 -2.00 13.52 -6.76
C GLY A 75 -3.46 13.96 -6.65
N LEU A 76 -4.04 14.06 -5.45
CA LEU A 76 -5.46 14.35 -5.23
C LEU A 76 -5.92 15.68 -5.82
N GLU A 77 -5.07 16.72 -5.87
CA GLU A 77 -5.42 18.07 -6.33
C GLU A 77 -6.16 18.07 -7.67
N ASN A 78 -5.71 17.26 -8.63
CA ASN A 78 -6.22 17.26 -10.00
C ASN A 78 -7.07 16.05 -10.38
N ILE A 79 -7.53 15.28 -9.39
CA ILE A 79 -8.32 14.07 -9.67
C ILE A 79 -9.67 14.38 -10.29
N GLY A 80 -10.36 15.43 -9.87
CA GLY A 80 -11.59 15.94 -10.48
C GLY A 80 -12.80 15.01 -10.40
N ILE A 81 -12.72 13.91 -9.62
CA ILE A 81 -13.79 12.95 -9.36
C ILE A 81 -13.94 12.72 -7.86
N SER A 82 -15.07 12.13 -7.43
CA SER A 82 -15.33 11.88 -6.01
C SER A 82 -14.34 10.88 -5.41
N VAL A 83 -13.77 11.24 -4.27
CA VAL A 83 -12.76 10.47 -3.54
C VAL A 83 -13.39 9.75 -2.34
N ILE A 84 -13.06 8.47 -2.20
CA ILE A 84 -13.51 7.59 -1.13
C ILE A 84 -12.30 7.26 -0.25
N SER A 85 -12.45 7.35 1.06
CA SER A 85 -11.41 6.93 2.00
C SER A 85 -11.96 6.27 3.25
N GLN A 86 -11.09 5.55 3.92
CA GLN A 86 -11.33 5.12 5.29
C GLN A 86 -11.28 6.35 6.23
N GLU A 87 -12.03 6.30 7.34
CA GLU A 87 -12.13 7.41 8.31
C GLU A 87 -10.76 7.90 8.82
N LYS A 88 -9.83 6.99 9.09
CA LYS A 88 -8.48 7.38 9.55
C LYS A 88 -7.68 8.04 8.44
N THR A 89 -7.79 7.55 7.20
CA THR A 89 -7.18 8.17 6.02
C THR A 89 -7.66 9.60 5.85
N TYR A 90 -8.98 9.83 5.99
CA TYR A 90 -9.53 11.18 5.98
C TYR A 90 -8.91 12.08 7.07
N ASN A 91 -8.82 11.57 8.30
CA ASN A 91 -8.26 12.35 9.42
C ASN A 91 -6.77 12.62 9.21
N ASN A 92 -6.00 11.63 8.74
CA ASN A 92 -4.59 11.80 8.45
C ASN A 92 -4.35 12.85 7.35
N ILE A 93 -5.14 12.83 6.26
CA ILE A 93 -5.06 13.85 5.19
C ILE A 93 -5.36 15.25 5.76
N LYS A 94 -6.34 15.37 6.64
CA LYS A 94 -6.67 16.63 7.32
C LYS A 94 -5.49 17.15 8.16
N ASP A 95 -4.76 16.27 8.84
CA ASP A 95 -3.56 16.63 9.59
C ASP A 95 -2.41 17.02 8.65
N MET A 96 -2.24 16.29 7.53
CA MET A 96 -1.22 16.58 6.51
C MET A 96 -1.42 17.96 5.85
N GLN A 97 -2.64 18.46 5.73
CA GLN A 97 -2.92 19.83 5.23
C GLN A 97 -2.21 20.93 6.03
N GLN A 98 -1.80 20.64 7.28
CA GLN A 98 -1.12 21.60 8.15
C GLN A 98 0.41 21.54 8.01
N LEU A 99 0.94 20.59 7.22
CA LEU A 99 2.37 20.38 7.08
C LEU A 99 2.94 21.22 5.93
N SER A 100 4.14 21.77 6.14
CA SER A 100 4.96 22.28 5.06
C SER A 100 5.77 21.13 4.45
N TRP A 101 5.88 21.12 3.13
CA TRP A 101 6.65 20.14 2.36
C TRP A 101 7.94 20.71 1.78
N GLU A 102 8.32 21.94 2.19
CA GLU A 102 9.59 22.57 1.88
C GLU A 102 10.78 21.80 2.44
N ASP A 103 11.95 21.98 1.86
CA ASP A 103 13.16 21.22 2.21
C ASP A 103 13.52 21.32 3.68
N GLU A 104 13.41 22.52 4.28
CA GLU A 104 13.68 22.75 5.70
C GLU A 104 12.72 21.96 6.59
N ALA A 105 11.43 21.94 6.26
CA ALA A 105 10.41 21.24 7.04
C ALA A 105 10.57 19.72 6.91
N LEU A 106 10.86 19.20 5.72
CA LEU A 106 11.18 17.78 5.49
C LEU A 106 12.43 17.36 6.30
N ASN A 107 13.52 18.13 6.19
CA ASN A 107 14.75 17.85 6.92
C ASN A 107 14.56 17.87 8.44
N GLN A 108 13.69 18.77 8.93
CA GLN A 108 13.38 18.83 10.35
C GLN A 108 12.61 17.60 10.82
N ARG A 109 11.58 17.16 10.08
CA ARG A 109 10.83 15.94 10.39
C ARG A 109 11.72 14.70 10.36
N VAL A 110 12.67 14.61 9.43
CA VAL A 110 13.66 13.52 9.40
C VAL A 110 14.52 13.51 10.68
N LYS A 111 15.00 14.68 11.14
CA LYS A 111 15.76 14.79 12.39
C LYS A 111 14.95 14.38 13.62
N GLU A 112 13.66 14.65 13.60
CA GLU A 112 12.71 14.33 14.68
C GLU A 112 12.20 12.88 14.63
N GLY A 113 12.51 12.13 13.57
CA GLY A 113 12.01 10.78 13.33
C GLY A 113 10.53 10.72 12.93
N ALA A 114 9.97 11.87 12.54
CA ALA A 114 8.59 11.98 12.04
C ALA A 114 8.49 11.78 10.52
N GLU A 115 9.63 11.71 9.83
CA GLU A 115 9.74 11.36 8.42
C GLU A 115 10.98 10.49 8.22
N ILE A 116 10.95 9.59 7.23
CA ILE A 116 12.12 8.78 6.90
C ILE A 116 12.94 9.43 5.78
N PRO A 117 14.28 9.31 5.80
CA PRO A 117 15.15 9.93 4.80
C PRO A 117 14.75 9.59 3.36
N PHE A 118 14.41 8.32 3.11
CA PHE A 118 13.99 7.84 1.79
C PHE A 118 12.78 8.62 1.26
N CYS A 119 11.70 8.74 2.05
CA CYS A 119 10.51 9.49 1.63
C CYS A 119 10.81 10.99 1.42
N ALA A 120 11.60 11.61 2.32
CA ALA A 120 11.99 13.00 2.17
C ALA A 120 12.77 13.24 0.87
N ASP A 121 13.69 12.34 0.51
CA ASP A 121 14.48 12.43 -0.72
C ASP A 121 13.62 12.15 -1.97
N ALA A 122 12.72 11.17 -1.92
CA ALA A 122 11.79 10.86 -3.00
C ALA A 122 10.80 12.02 -3.28
N ILE A 123 10.26 12.65 -2.21
CA ILE A 123 9.44 13.86 -2.31
C ILE A 123 10.20 14.99 -3.02
N LYS A 124 11.45 15.23 -2.61
CA LYS A 124 12.29 16.26 -3.23
C LYS A 124 12.59 15.98 -4.69
N LEU A 125 12.84 14.73 -5.02
CA LEU A 125 13.11 14.31 -6.39
C LEU A 125 11.88 14.40 -7.28
N GLU A 126 10.71 13.94 -6.82
CA GLU A 126 9.46 13.93 -7.60
C GLU A 126 8.91 15.34 -7.80
N LEU A 127 8.92 16.18 -6.77
CA LEU A 127 8.28 17.50 -6.80
C LEU A 127 9.24 18.64 -7.19
N GLU A 128 10.54 18.36 -7.24
CA GLU A 128 11.58 19.33 -7.57
C GLU A 128 11.50 20.61 -6.68
N THR A 129 11.17 21.76 -7.26
CA THR A 129 11.05 23.04 -6.54
C THR A 129 9.61 23.43 -6.19
N ASN A 130 8.61 22.77 -6.73
CA ASN A 130 7.22 23.06 -6.40
C ASN A 130 6.73 22.16 -5.25
N ARG A 131 6.72 22.73 -4.05
CA ARG A 131 6.32 22.05 -2.80
C ARG A 131 4.98 22.55 -2.24
N GLU A 132 4.24 23.35 -3.02
CA GLU A 132 2.87 23.71 -2.66
C GLU A 132 1.96 22.51 -2.95
N ILE A 133 1.63 21.76 -1.90
CA ILE A 133 0.79 20.56 -1.98
C ILE A 133 -0.59 20.92 -1.49
N TYR A 134 -1.58 20.83 -2.37
CA TYR A 134 -2.98 20.94 -2.01
C TYR A 134 -3.61 19.55 -1.89
N LEU A 135 -4.08 19.20 -0.70
CA LEU A 135 -4.73 17.93 -0.40
C LEU A 135 -6.24 18.15 -0.15
N PRO A 136 -7.11 18.00 -1.15
CA PRO A 136 -8.55 18.02 -0.92
C PRO A 136 -8.94 16.86 -0.03
N LEU A 137 -9.91 17.10 0.86
CA LEU A 137 -10.45 16.04 1.71
C LEU A 137 -11.34 15.10 0.88
N PRO A 138 -11.31 13.78 1.15
CA PRO A 138 -12.21 12.82 0.52
C PRO A 138 -13.69 13.16 0.72
N ASP A 139 -14.51 12.90 -0.31
CA ASP A 139 -15.94 13.19 -0.32
C ASP A 139 -16.78 12.15 0.43
N MET A 140 -16.36 10.89 0.39
CA MET A 140 -17.07 9.75 0.96
C MET A 140 -16.18 9.00 1.95
N ILE A 141 -16.71 8.73 3.13
CA ILE A 141 -15.96 8.12 4.23
C ILE A 141 -16.64 6.81 4.63
N PHE A 142 -15.84 5.77 4.84
CA PHE A 142 -16.31 4.51 5.42
C PHE A 142 -15.46 4.09 6.63
N GLU A 143 -16.04 3.28 7.51
CA GLU A 143 -15.33 2.82 8.72
C GLU A 143 -14.62 1.47 8.52
N LYS A 144 -15.37 0.44 8.09
CA LYS A 144 -14.87 -0.95 8.08
C LYS A 144 -14.83 -1.56 6.70
N LYS A 145 -15.95 -1.50 5.98
CA LYS A 145 -16.11 -2.16 4.70
C LYS A 145 -17.13 -1.42 3.84
N MET A 146 -16.85 -1.35 2.54
CA MET A 146 -17.71 -0.78 1.53
C MET A 146 -17.72 -1.68 0.30
N THR A 147 -18.83 -1.72 -0.41
CA THR A 147 -18.94 -2.42 -1.70
C THR A 147 -19.42 -1.44 -2.76
N ILE A 148 -18.76 -1.43 -3.90
CA ILE A 148 -19.09 -0.59 -5.05
C ILE A 148 -19.42 -1.51 -6.21
N ASP A 149 -20.65 -1.40 -6.74
CA ASP A 149 -21.10 -2.07 -7.96
C ASP A 149 -20.79 -1.19 -9.17
N LEU A 150 -19.85 -1.64 -10.00
CA LEU A 150 -19.48 -0.96 -11.25
C LEU A 150 -20.32 -1.41 -12.45
N GLY A 151 -21.34 -2.26 -12.21
CA GLY A 151 -22.32 -2.76 -13.19
C GLY A 151 -22.21 -4.26 -13.43
N ASN A 152 -21.09 -4.77 -13.87
CA ASN A 152 -20.83 -6.21 -14.05
C ASN A 152 -19.54 -6.66 -13.32
N VAL A 153 -18.98 -5.76 -12.53
CA VAL A 153 -17.78 -5.96 -11.70
C VAL A 153 -18.02 -5.27 -10.37
N THR A 154 -17.61 -5.90 -9.31
CA THR A 154 -17.76 -5.43 -7.93
C THR A 154 -16.40 -5.15 -7.33
N CYS A 155 -16.27 -4.05 -6.59
CA CYS A 155 -15.11 -3.77 -5.75
C CYS A 155 -15.53 -3.83 -4.28
N VAL A 156 -14.90 -4.70 -3.51
CA VAL A 156 -15.08 -4.81 -2.06
C VAL A 156 -13.87 -4.18 -1.38
N ILE A 157 -14.09 -3.07 -0.70
CA ILE A 157 -13.06 -2.30 0.00
C ILE A 157 -13.15 -2.62 1.48
N GLU A 158 -12.05 -3.05 2.12
CA GLU A 158 -12.05 -3.38 3.54
C GLU A 158 -10.86 -2.74 4.25
N HIS A 159 -11.12 -2.09 5.39
CA HIS A 159 -10.09 -1.59 6.29
C HIS A 159 -9.43 -2.78 7.02
N VAL A 160 -8.13 -2.89 6.88
CA VAL A 160 -7.33 -3.96 7.50
C VAL A 160 -6.31 -3.41 8.52
N GLY A 161 -5.90 -2.15 8.37
CA GLY A 161 -4.82 -1.58 9.17
C GLY A 161 -3.50 -2.30 8.89
N GLY A 162 -2.69 -2.48 9.93
CA GLY A 162 -1.38 -3.13 9.85
C GLY A 162 -0.30 -2.31 10.53
N ASP A 163 0.92 -2.82 10.47
CA ASP A 163 2.08 -2.13 11.05
C ASP A 163 2.55 -0.99 10.14
N HIS A 164 2.46 -1.14 8.81
CA HIS A 164 2.84 -0.12 7.84
C HIS A 164 2.02 1.15 8.01
N ALA A 165 0.68 1.03 7.94
CA ALA A 165 -0.24 2.13 8.14
C ALA A 165 -1.52 1.65 8.83
N LYS A 166 -1.96 2.38 9.88
CA LYS A 166 -3.15 2.02 10.68
C LYS A 166 -4.46 2.20 9.92
N ASP A 167 -4.44 2.91 8.81
CA ASP A 167 -5.56 3.23 7.93
C ASP A 167 -5.58 2.36 6.67
N SER A 168 -4.66 1.41 6.50
CA SER A 168 -4.57 0.57 5.31
C SER A 168 -5.87 -0.14 4.98
N CYS A 169 -6.23 -0.08 3.71
CA CYS A 169 -7.37 -0.76 3.12
C CYS A 169 -6.91 -1.67 1.99
N ILE A 170 -7.64 -2.75 1.79
CA ILE A 170 -7.49 -3.65 0.66
C ILE A 170 -8.72 -3.54 -0.24
N ILE A 171 -8.54 -3.80 -1.54
CA ILE A 171 -9.63 -3.77 -2.52
C ILE A 171 -9.69 -5.12 -3.25
N TYR A 172 -10.78 -5.86 -3.07
CA TYR A 172 -11.00 -7.13 -3.73
C TYR A 172 -11.96 -7.01 -4.90
N VAL A 173 -11.60 -7.60 -6.03
CA VAL A 173 -12.41 -7.69 -7.24
C VAL A 173 -12.76 -9.16 -7.48
N PRO A 174 -13.94 -9.64 -7.00
CA PRO A 174 -14.31 -11.05 -7.04
C PRO A 174 -14.31 -11.67 -8.43
N GLU A 175 -14.84 -10.94 -9.41
CA GLU A 175 -14.98 -11.40 -10.80
C GLU A 175 -13.62 -11.62 -11.48
N GLU A 176 -12.58 -10.95 -11.01
CA GLU A 176 -11.20 -11.04 -11.51
C GLU A 176 -10.28 -11.79 -10.55
N LYS A 177 -10.80 -12.24 -9.40
CA LYS A 177 -10.02 -12.85 -8.31
C LYS A 177 -8.74 -12.08 -8.01
N THR A 178 -8.82 -10.77 -8.02
CA THR A 178 -7.69 -9.85 -7.81
C THR A 178 -7.86 -9.09 -6.51
N LEU A 179 -6.81 -9.07 -5.69
CA LEU A 179 -6.76 -8.35 -4.42
C LEU A 179 -5.65 -7.30 -4.47
N PHE A 180 -6.03 -6.03 -4.40
CA PHE A 180 -5.11 -4.92 -4.21
C PHE A 180 -4.80 -4.79 -2.72
N LEU A 181 -3.54 -4.86 -2.37
CA LEU A 181 -3.05 -4.83 -0.99
C LEU A 181 -2.54 -3.44 -0.57
N GLY A 182 -2.36 -2.52 -1.54
CA GLY A 182 -1.63 -1.29 -1.23
C GLY A 182 -0.27 -1.64 -0.64
N ASP A 183 0.04 -1.05 0.49
CA ASP A 183 1.31 -1.24 1.21
C ASP A 183 1.13 -2.02 2.52
N CYS A 184 -0.07 -2.58 2.75
CA CYS A 184 -0.41 -3.15 4.06
C CYS A 184 0.51 -4.29 4.52
N LEU A 185 1.22 -4.96 3.60
CA LEU A 185 2.19 -6.02 3.92
C LEU A 185 3.60 -5.52 4.25
N TYR A 186 3.89 -4.23 4.06
CA TYR A 186 5.21 -3.70 4.44
C TYR A 186 5.32 -3.50 5.96
N ALA A 187 6.55 -3.44 6.43
CA ALA A 187 6.85 -3.17 7.83
C ALA A 187 6.49 -1.72 8.23
N ASN A 188 6.46 -1.44 9.51
CA ASN A 188 6.44 -0.07 10.02
C ASN A 188 7.81 0.58 9.75
N LEU A 189 7.88 1.40 8.71
CA LEU A 189 9.09 2.09 8.28
C LEU A 189 9.38 3.36 9.10
N TYR A 190 8.39 3.88 9.82
CA TYR A 190 8.51 5.07 10.67
C TYR A 190 8.98 4.76 12.10
N ALA A 191 9.13 3.47 12.45
CA ALA A 191 9.75 3.09 13.70
C ALA A 191 11.28 3.30 13.67
N GLU A 192 11.91 3.54 14.81
CA GLU A 192 13.38 3.66 14.93
C GLU A 192 14.09 2.47 14.28
N LYS A 193 13.53 1.27 14.45
CA LYS A 193 13.89 0.05 13.72
C LYS A 193 12.65 -0.49 13.03
N TRP A 194 12.76 -0.66 11.74
CA TRP A 194 11.66 -1.24 10.95
C TRP A 194 11.18 -2.54 11.58
N ASN A 195 9.87 -2.66 11.73
CA ASN A 195 9.33 -3.78 12.51
C ASN A 195 7.95 -4.23 12.04
N TYR A 196 7.67 -5.49 12.41
CA TYR A 196 6.32 -6.07 12.47
C TYR A 196 5.99 -6.44 13.89
N THR A 197 4.76 -6.21 14.32
CA THR A 197 4.23 -6.76 15.56
C THR A 197 3.49 -8.08 15.31
N ALA A 198 3.72 -9.08 16.13
CA ALA A 198 3.06 -10.39 15.97
C ALA A 198 1.53 -10.29 15.88
N LYS A 199 0.94 -9.39 16.67
CA LYS A 199 -0.51 -9.17 16.69
C LYS A 199 -1.04 -8.62 15.37
N GLN A 200 -0.46 -7.52 14.83
CA GLN A 200 -0.96 -6.90 13.61
C GLN A 200 -0.69 -7.80 12.40
N ALA A 201 0.51 -8.38 12.31
CA ALA A 201 0.84 -9.33 11.25
C ALA A 201 -0.12 -10.53 11.22
N SER A 202 -0.44 -11.12 12.38
CA SER A 202 -1.42 -12.23 12.47
C SER A 202 -2.81 -11.82 11.97
N LEU A 203 -3.30 -10.67 12.39
CA LEU A 203 -4.61 -10.16 11.96
C LEU A 203 -4.65 -9.88 10.46
N LEU A 204 -3.61 -9.25 9.94
CA LEU A 204 -3.51 -8.92 8.51
C LEU A 204 -3.45 -10.18 7.65
N VAL A 205 -2.60 -11.15 8.02
CA VAL A 205 -2.50 -12.43 7.31
C VAL A 205 -3.85 -13.13 7.25
N GLN A 206 -4.56 -13.22 8.39
CA GLN A 206 -5.89 -13.80 8.43
C GLN A 206 -6.87 -13.07 7.49
N LYS A 207 -6.83 -11.73 7.47
CA LYS A 207 -7.68 -10.93 6.60
C LYS A 207 -7.42 -11.18 5.12
N ILE A 208 -6.15 -11.31 4.72
CA ILE A 208 -5.79 -11.59 3.32
C ILE A 208 -6.25 -13.01 2.93
N GLU A 209 -6.11 -13.99 3.82
CA GLU A 209 -6.53 -15.38 3.59
C GLU A 209 -8.07 -15.55 3.49
N ASP A 210 -8.86 -14.60 4.00
CA ASP A 210 -10.33 -14.62 3.86
C ASP A 210 -10.79 -14.38 2.41
N TYR A 211 -9.89 -13.95 1.50
CA TYR A 211 -10.20 -13.64 0.10
C TYR A 211 -9.71 -14.72 -0.87
N ASP A 212 -10.60 -15.21 -1.74
CA ASP A 212 -10.24 -16.15 -2.82
C ASP A 212 -9.63 -15.41 -4.01
N ALA A 213 -8.39 -14.91 -3.86
CA ALA A 213 -7.67 -14.21 -4.90
C ALA A 213 -6.63 -15.11 -5.59
N ASP A 214 -6.44 -14.94 -6.90
CA ASP A 214 -5.40 -15.60 -7.70
C ASP A 214 -4.25 -14.64 -8.01
N THR A 215 -4.54 -13.32 -7.98
CA THR A 215 -3.61 -12.24 -8.27
C THR A 215 -3.63 -11.21 -7.15
N TYR A 216 -2.45 -10.77 -6.73
CA TYR A 216 -2.28 -9.76 -5.68
C TYR A 216 -1.45 -8.60 -6.21
N ILE A 217 -1.87 -7.37 -5.91
CA ILE A 217 -1.19 -6.14 -6.32
C ILE A 217 -0.67 -5.43 -5.06
N LEU A 218 0.65 -5.35 -4.97
CA LEU A 218 1.35 -4.51 -3.98
C LEU A 218 1.84 -3.25 -4.70
N SER A 219 1.72 -2.09 -4.06
CA SER A 219 1.87 -0.80 -4.74
C SER A 219 3.25 -0.56 -5.34
N HIS A 220 4.31 -1.12 -4.76
CA HIS A 220 5.68 -0.90 -5.23
C HIS A 220 6.33 -2.15 -5.87
N HIS A 221 5.56 -3.20 -6.16
CA HIS A 221 6.07 -4.36 -6.87
C HIS A 221 5.97 -4.17 -8.38
N ASP A 222 7.06 -4.42 -9.11
CA ASP A 222 7.11 -4.28 -10.57
C ASP A 222 6.13 -5.18 -11.31
N GLN A 223 5.75 -6.31 -10.70
CA GLN A 223 4.85 -7.29 -11.28
C GLN A 223 3.81 -7.75 -10.27
N PRO A 224 2.57 -8.02 -10.72
CA PRO A 224 1.56 -8.66 -9.90
C PRO A 224 2.06 -9.96 -9.26
N CYS A 225 1.70 -10.18 -8.02
CA CYS A 225 2.07 -11.38 -7.27
C CYS A 225 1.03 -12.48 -7.53
N THR A 226 1.48 -13.69 -7.81
CA THR A 226 0.61 -14.86 -7.99
C THR A 226 0.18 -15.44 -6.64
N ARG A 227 -0.94 -16.20 -6.61
CA ARG A 227 -1.39 -16.95 -5.42
C ARG A 227 -0.25 -17.74 -4.78
N LEU A 228 0.51 -18.50 -5.56
CA LEU A 228 1.59 -19.33 -5.02
C LEU A 228 2.68 -18.52 -4.30
N LYS A 229 3.05 -17.38 -4.85
CA LYS A 229 4.02 -16.48 -4.21
C LYS A 229 3.45 -15.87 -2.94
N MET A 230 2.21 -15.41 -2.99
CA MET A 230 1.53 -14.83 -1.83
C MET A 230 1.36 -15.85 -0.70
N GLU A 231 0.96 -17.08 -1.00
CA GLU A 231 0.86 -18.16 -0.01
C GLU A 231 2.20 -18.44 0.68
N ALA A 232 3.31 -18.37 -0.06
CA ALA A 232 4.66 -18.53 0.51
C ALA A 232 5.01 -17.36 1.45
N GLU A 233 4.69 -16.12 1.05
CA GLU A 233 4.89 -14.91 1.85
C GLU A 233 4.07 -14.95 3.15
N LEU A 234 2.78 -15.20 3.03
CA LEU A 234 1.88 -15.30 4.20
C LEU A 234 2.28 -16.44 5.14
N LYS A 235 2.79 -17.56 4.58
CA LYS A 235 3.33 -18.66 5.38
C LYS A 235 4.57 -18.21 6.15
N LEU A 236 5.52 -17.51 5.51
CA LEU A 236 6.69 -16.97 6.19
C LEU A 236 6.28 -16.05 7.33
N MET A 237 5.36 -15.12 7.09
CA MET A 237 4.86 -14.21 8.12
C MET A 237 4.24 -14.98 9.30
N LYS A 238 3.42 -16.01 9.05
CA LYS A 238 2.84 -16.86 10.11
C LYS A 238 3.91 -17.58 10.92
N GLU A 239 4.92 -18.12 10.26
CA GLU A 239 6.02 -18.80 10.96
C GLU A 239 6.86 -17.81 11.77
N CYS A 240 7.10 -16.59 11.27
CA CYS A 240 7.76 -15.53 12.02
C CYS A 240 6.93 -15.10 13.25
N VAL A 241 5.60 -14.96 13.11
CA VAL A 241 4.69 -14.68 14.23
C VAL A 241 4.79 -15.77 15.28
N ARG A 242 4.75 -17.06 14.89
CA ARG A 242 4.90 -18.19 15.82
C ARG A 242 6.26 -18.14 16.52
N ALA A 243 7.33 -18.03 15.75
CA ALA A 243 8.69 -18.07 16.24
C ALA A 243 9.01 -16.90 17.19
N VAL A 244 8.55 -15.67 16.89
CA VAL A 244 8.83 -14.51 17.74
C VAL A 244 8.17 -14.64 19.11
N VAL A 245 6.97 -15.21 19.16
CA VAL A 245 6.26 -15.47 20.43
C VAL A 245 6.93 -16.62 21.20
N GLU A 246 7.21 -17.76 20.54
CA GLU A 246 7.81 -18.93 21.15
C GLU A 246 9.21 -18.66 21.72
N HIS A 247 10.04 -17.96 20.94
CA HIS A 247 11.43 -17.68 21.30
C HIS A 247 11.64 -16.30 21.92
N ARG A 248 10.57 -15.55 22.23
CA ARG A 248 10.60 -14.25 22.90
C ARG A 248 11.56 -13.26 22.21
N GLY A 249 11.48 -13.18 20.88
CA GLY A 249 12.35 -12.30 20.10
C GLY A 249 13.82 -12.69 20.01
N ASN A 250 14.20 -13.90 20.46
CA ASN A 250 15.58 -14.38 20.33
C ASN A 250 15.89 -14.74 18.88
N ARG A 251 16.58 -13.84 18.16
CA ARG A 251 16.88 -13.96 16.75
C ARG A 251 17.53 -15.32 16.39
N ALA A 252 18.55 -15.75 17.11
CA ALA A 252 19.29 -16.98 16.79
C ALA A 252 18.41 -18.24 16.90
N LEU A 253 17.53 -18.29 17.89
CA LEU A 253 16.57 -19.39 18.04
C LEU A 253 15.51 -19.35 16.95
N MET A 254 15.01 -18.17 16.58
CA MET A 254 14.05 -17.99 15.49
C MET A 254 14.63 -18.44 14.15
N GLU A 255 15.87 -18.04 13.83
CA GLU A 255 16.57 -18.44 12.60
C GLU A 255 16.72 -19.97 12.51
N GLN A 256 17.17 -20.62 13.60
CA GLN A 256 17.29 -22.08 13.65
C GLN A 256 15.95 -22.78 13.48
N ASP A 257 14.91 -22.26 14.08
CA ASP A 257 13.57 -22.84 14.03
C ASP A 257 12.96 -22.70 12.64
N LEU A 258 12.98 -21.50 12.05
CA LEU A 258 12.50 -21.27 10.69
C LEU A 258 13.26 -22.13 9.66
N ALA A 259 14.59 -22.24 9.77
CA ALA A 259 15.38 -23.07 8.87
C ALA A 259 14.98 -24.56 8.95
N LYS A 260 14.62 -25.07 10.15
CA LYS A 260 14.08 -26.43 10.32
C LYS A 260 12.70 -26.58 9.68
N VAL A 261 11.78 -25.61 9.92
CA VAL A 261 10.42 -25.65 9.35
C VAL A 261 10.46 -25.61 7.83
N LEU A 262 11.32 -24.78 7.25
CA LEU A 262 11.48 -24.66 5.80
C LEU A 262 12.36 -25.78 5.21
N ASN A 263 13.05 -26.55 6.03
CA ASN A 263 13.99 -27.60 5.66
C ASN A 263 15.10 -27.14 4.70
N ARG A 264 15.56 -25.91 4.89
CA ARG A 264 16.66 -25.26 4.15
C ARG A 264 17.17 -24.03 4.90
N ASN A 265 18.31 -23.49 4.46
CA ASN A 265 18.75 -22.18 4.94
C ASN A 265 17.78 -21.07 4.52
N LEU A 266 17.66 -20.05 5.34
CA LEU A 266 16.89 -18.85 5.04
C LEU A 266 17.61 -18.00 3.98
N THR A 267 16.85 -17.36 3.12
CA THR A 267 17.34 -16.34 2.19
C THR A 267 17.61 -15.03 2.91
N GLU A 268 18.26 -14.07 2.25
CA GLU A 268 18.50 -12.73 2.81
C GLU A 268 17.17 -12.02 3.13
N ASP A 269 16.19 -12.07 2.22
CA ASP A 269 14.86 -11.47 2.40
C ASP A 269 14.11 -12.08 3.58
N GLU A 270 14.21 -13.41 3.76
CA GLU A 270 13.59 -14.10 4.89
C GLU A 270 14.25 -13.74 6.23
N LEU A 271 15.58 -13.55 6.23
CA LEU A 271 16.34 -13.08 7.39
C LEU A 271 16.02 -11.62 7.73
N GLU A 272 15.77 -10.80 6.72
CA GLU A 272 15.33 -9.42 6.91
C GLU A 272 13.92 -9.38 7.51
N THR A 273 12.96 -10.10 6.91
CA THR A 273 11.58 -10.24 7.42
C THR A 273 11.57 -10.71 8.88
N LEU A 274 12.33 -11.77 9.20
CA LEU A 274 12.50 -12.24 10.56
C LEU A 274 13.07 -11.12 11.47
N GLY A 275 14.04 -10.36 10.99
CA GLY A 275 14.64 -9.23 11.71
C GLY A 275 13.60 -8.17 12.08
N PHE A 276 12.64 -7.88 11.21
CA PHE A 276 11.54 -6.97 11.51
C PHE A 276 10.64 -7.47 12.65
N PHE A 277 10.38 -8.78 12.72
CA PHE A 277 9.63 -9.37 13.85
C PHE A 277 10.44 -9.32 15.15
N VAL A 278 11.76 -9.52 15.11
CA VAL A 278 12.63 -9.37 16.29
C VAL A 278 12.58 -7.92 16.80
N ASN A 279 12.64 -6.94 15.89
CA ASN A 279 12.57 -5.52 16.25
C ASN A 279 11.25 -5.12 16.88
N GLY A 280 10.14 -5.75 16.47
CA GLY A 280 8.79 -5.44 16.98
C GLY A 280 8.36 -6.29 18.18
N TYR A 281 9.25 -7.14 18.70
CA TYR A 281 8.94 -7.91 19.90
C TYR A 281 8.98 -7.01 21.13
N VAL A 282 7.89 -7.00 21.87
CA VAL A 282 7.76 -6.34 23.18
C VAL A 282 7.37 -7.43 24.19
N GLU A 283 8.12 -7.50 25.32
CA GLU A 283 7.88 -8.46 26.41
C GLU A 283 6.51 -8.30 27.08
#